data_a086d32b808d8c0a9afbdbb47ac1f8fb
#
_entry.id   a086d32b808d8c0a9afbdbb47ac1f8fb
#
_cell.length_a   1.000
_cell.length_b   1.000
_cell.length_c   1.000
_cell.angle_alpha   90.00
_cell.angle_beta   90.00
_cell.angle_gamma   90.00
#
_symmetry.space_group_name_H-M   'P 1'
#
loop_
_entity.id
_entity.type
_entity.pdbx_description
1 polymer ?
#
loop_
_entity_poly.entity_id
_entity_poly.type
_entity_poly.pdbx_seq_one_letter_code
_entity_poly.pdbx_strand_id
1 'polypeptide(L)'
;MESRPLLEERACPRLHPAWYIEASAMTQSRASALLHVRAETLSRGQLTMMQKWRAAVDQARGGESKYKILVQAIASDIEKAVLVDDQRLPPQRQVADAVGISVQTVTNAYKELERQGLVRCEVGRGSFVSRRMSDRVATYILDSPERALVDFSTARIMHTREHDRFWRDTCAELSTEEDQPWIRACRPIAGFESHREAAAHWIGRQGLKVEREDILITNGAAHGIFLALASLAGPDDVVLCEGLTDHGVIGDSQVLGFTLKGLEMDRHGIDPEHFEDMCSNERITALVCTPNLNNPTTSLMPDDRRREIADIARRFGVHIIEDDVYGPLLDERRAPPISHYLPELSFYCTSMTKSILTGMRVGFLTMPKRLALRTESILRVNSWMATPMMAEVAARWIRDGRADTLLRLQRRLLNARQAMVTEHLGEYIQGQHPNSLNTWIGIPKHWELDSLVRTLRQRHIAVASPDPFTVRGVPRARGVRLCVGAECTDDEMRDALVSMREIFGQYPSIHDF
;
A
#
# COMPACT_ATOMS: atom_id res chain seq x y z
N MET A 1 -30.47 -27.95 49.87
CA MET A 1 -29.60 -28.77 50.73
C MET A 1 -28.23 -28.58 50.15
N GLU A 2 -27.56 -27.64 50.77
CA GLU A 2 -26.35 -27.77 51.62
C GLU A 2 -25.09 -27.97 50.74
N SER A 3 -23.97 -27.29 50.91
CA SER A 3 -23.55 -26.15 51.77
C SER A 3 -22.16 -25.72 51.27
N ARG A 4 -21.85 -24.46 51.32
CA ARG A 4 -20.47 -23.91 51.35
C ARG A 4 -19.77 -24.26 52.67
N PRO A 5 -18.44 -24.21 52.76
CA PRO A 5 -17.77 -23.09 53.44
C PRO A 5 -16.50 -22.60 52.72
N LEU A 6 -16.23 -21.28 52.69
CA LEU A 6 -15.61 -20.34 53.64
C LEU A 6 -14.08 -20.46 53.81
N LEU A 7 -13.39 -19.47 53.25
CA LEU A 7 -12.28 -18.62 53.72
C LEU A 7 -11.27 -19.17 54.72
N GLU A 8 -10.01 -19.05 54.37
CA GLU A 8 -8.96 -18.69 55.37
C GLU A 8 -7.94 -17.71 54.75
N GLU A 9 -7.95 -16.51 55.35
CA GLU A 9 -6.88 -15.51 55.26
C GLU A 9 -5.60 -16.03 55.90
N ARG A 10 -4.45 -15.81 55.31
CA ARG A 10 -3.18 -15.84 56.04
C ARG A 10 -2.39 -14.55 55.82
N ALA A 11 -2.09 -13.95 56.92
CA ALA A 11 -1.46 -12.68 57.16
C ALA A 11 0.01 -12.62 56.75
N CYS A 12 0.40 -11.41 56.36
CA CYS A 12 1.78 -10.97 56.09
C CYS A 12 2.54 -10.74 57.43
N PRO A 13 3.80 -11.16 57.60
CA PRO A 13 4.61 -10.76 58.73
C PRO A 13 5.32 -9.42 58.51
N ARG A 14 5.19 -8.54 59.48
CA ARG A 14 5.92 -7.28 59.62
C ARG A 14 7.41 -7.56 59.84
N LEU A 15 8.28 -6.82 59.12
CA LEU A 15 9.68 -6.69 59.45
C LEU A 15 9.96 -5.33 60.09
N HIS A 16 10.70 -5.38 61.21
CA HIS A 16 11.13 -4.31 62.09
C HIS A 16 12.20 -3.39 61.50
N PRO A 17 12.29 -2.12 61.94
CA PRO A 17 13.25 -1.14 61.39
C PRO A 17 14.53 -1.09 62.24
N ALA A 18 15.65 -1.42 61.61
CA ALA A 18 16.96 -1.08 62.14
C ALA A 18 17.97 -1.10 60.98
N TRP A 19 18.20 0.06 60.39
CA TRP A 19 19.43 0.44 59.66
C TRP A 19 19.31 1.93 59.26
N TYR A 20 19.22 2.78 60.25
CA TYR A 20 19.53 4.21 60.13
C TYR A 20 20.71 4.46 61.01
N ILE A 21 21.70 5.17 60.46
CA ILE A 21 22.94 5.72 61.01
C ILE A 21 24.18 4.91 60.58
N GLU A 22 24.76 5.34 59.45
CA GLU A 22 26.15 5.44 59.11
C GLU A 22 26.34 5.49 57.57
N ALA A 23 26.09 6.61 56.94
CA ALA A 23 26.57 6.93 55.58
C ALA A 23 26.39 8.43 55.25
N SER A 24 26.89 9.30 56.18
CA SER A 24 26.89 10.75 55.96
C SER A 24 28.31 11.22 55.94
N ALA A 25 29.12 10.87 54.92
CA ALA A 25 30.38 11.54 54.60
C ALA A 25 31.08 11.10 53.32
N MET A 26 30.44 10.24 52.46
CA MET A 26 31.13 9.80 51.21
C MET A 26 30.31 9.92 49.93
N THR A 27 29.22 10.66 49.91
CA THR A 27 28.22 10.68 48.80
C THR A 27 28.17 12.00 48.03
N GLN A 28 28.89 13.06 48.38
CA GLN A 28 28.87 14.31 47.60
C GLN A 28 29.82 14.33 46.38
N SER A 29 30.84 13.46 46.33
CA SER A 29 31.76 13.42 45.17
C SER A 29 31.36 12.41 44.08
N ARG A 30 30.52 11.39 44.39
CA ARG A 30 30.03 10.42 43.39
C ARG A 30 28.67 10.80 42.79
N ALA A 31 27.89 11.62 43.46
CA ALA A 31 26.61 12.12 42.93
C ALA A 31 26.78 13.18 41.82
N SER A 32 27.88 13.96 41.83
CA SER A 32 28.19 14.89 40.72
C SER A 32 28.72 14.20 39.46
N ALA A 33 29.28 13.00 39.55
CA ALA A 33 29.81 12.26 38.37
C ALA A 33 28.75 11.36 37.67
N LEU A 34 27.63 11.05 38.33
CA LEU A 34 26.53 10.25 37.76
C LEU A 34 25.38 11.07 37.19
N LEU A 35 25.38 12.40 37.38
CA LEU A 35 24.41 13.35 36.81
C LEU A 35 24.85 13.90 35.42
N HIS A 36 25.96 13.43 34.87
CA HIS A 36 26.43 13.75 33.51
C HIS A 36 26.15 12.67 32.47
N VAL A 37 25.15 11.82 32.68
CA VAL A 37 24.70 10.87 31.67
C VAL A 37 23.52 11.47 30.89
N ARG A 38 23.86 12.09 29.74
CA ARG A 38 23.00 12.48 28.63
C ARG A 38 21.82 13.43 28.92
N ALA A 39 22.14 14.69 29.18
CA ALA A 39 21.29 15.77 28.68
C ALA A 39 21.50 15.82 27.15
N GLU A 40 20.64 15.18 26.36
CA GLU A 40 20.52 15.45 24.93
C GLU A 40 20.16 16.93 24.80
N THR A 41 21.12 17.75 24.40
CA THR A 41 20.94 19.18 24.14
C THR A 41 19.98 19.32 22.98
N LEU A 42 18.77 19.87 23.26
CA LEU A 42 17.77 20.19 22.25
C LEU A 42 18.39 21.07 21.15
N SER A 43 18.10 20.75 19.90
CA SER A 43 18.52 21.59 18.78
C SER A 43 17.83 22.96 18.85
N ARG A 44 18.46 24.02 18.28
CA ARG A 44 17.85 25.36 18.19
C ARG A 44 16.43 25.30 17.57
N GLY A 45 16.20 24.44 16.60
CA GLY A 45 14.88 24.22 15.97
C GLY A 45 13.85 23.64 16.93
N GLN A 46 14.22 22.67 17.75
CA GLN A 46 13.32 22.07 18.75
C GLN A 46 12.92 23.06 19.85
N LEU A 47 13.85 23.93 20.28
CA LEU A 47 13.56 24.99 21.25
C LEU A 47 12.56 26.01 20.68
N THR A 48 12.74 26.45 19.44
CA THR A 48 11.82 27.39 18.77
C THR A 48 10.43 26.80 18.60
N MET A 49 10.34 25.52 18.25
CA MET A 49 9.09 24.80 18.11
C MET A 49 8.32 24.69 19.44
N MET A 50 9.00 24.31 20.53
CA MET A 50 8.36 24.21 21.85
C MET A 50 7.94 25.58 22.41
N GLN A 51 8.65 26.68 22.04
CA GLN A 51 8.21 28.03 22.35
C GLN A 51 6.90 28.41 21.66
N LYS A 52 6.69 27.98 20.41
CA LYS A 52 5.39 28.15 19.72
C LYS A 52 4.28 27.37 20.42
N TRP A 53 4.55 26.12 20.84
CA TRP A 53 3.57 25.34 21.59
C TRP A 53 3.22 25.96 22.93
N ARG A 54 4.21 26.53 23.63
CA ARG A 54 3.99 27.30 24.86
C ARG A 54 3.09 28.49 24.61
N ALA A 55 3.41 29.31 23.61
CA ALA A 55 2.58 30.46 23.24
C ALA A 55 1.13 30.08 22.92
N ALA A 56 0.92 28.97 22.22
CA ALA A 56 -0.43 28.45 21.95
C ALA A 56 -1.17 28.06 23.24
N VAL A 57 -0.49 27.38 24.17
CA VAL A 57 -1.07 26.97 25.46
C VAL A 57 -1.34 28.19 26.38
N ASP A 58 -0.47 29.21 26.35
CA ASP A 58 -0.60 30.43 27.18
C ASP A 58 -1.72 31.36 26.64
N GLN A 59 -2.02 31.31 25.33
CA GLN A 59 -3.11 32.07 24.69
C GLN A 59 -4.50 31.44 24.89
N ALA A 60 -4.59 30.29 25.52
CA ALA A 60 -5.86 29.61 25.80
C ALA A 60 -6.83 30.49 26.60
N ARG A 61 -7.95 30.89 26.01
CA ARG A 61 -9.00 31.66 26.70
C ARG A 61 -9.96 30.69 27.39
N GLY A 62 -10.13 30.91 28.70
CA GLY A 62 -11.15 30.39 29.62
C GLY A 62 -11.88 29.09 29.23
N GLY A 63 -11.41 27.92 29.78
CA GLY A 63 -12.16 26.67 29.73
C GLY A 63 -11.63 25.59 28.77
N GLU A 64 -10.76 25.91 27.83
CA GLU A 64 -10.17 24.89 26.93
C GLU A 64 -9.09 24.06 27.63
N SER A 65 -9.15 22.75 27.42
CA SER A 65 -8.18 21.84 28.03
C SER A 65 -6.79 21.99 27.41
N LYS A 66 -5.77 22.31 28.23
CA LYS A 66 -4.37 22.53 27.79
C LYS A 66 -3.82 21.38 26.95
N TYR A 67 -4.24 20.11 27.21
CA TYR A 67 -3.77 18.99 26.39
C TYR A 67 -4.35 19.04 24.97
N LYS A 68 -5.60 19.49 24.77
CA LYS A 68 -6.21 19.62 23.44
C LYS A 68 -5.51 20.67 22.60
N ILE A 69 -5.13 21.79 23.21
CA ILE A 69 -4.39 22.85 22.55
C ILE A 69 -3.01 22.36 22.13
N LEU A 70 -2.32 21.62 23.01
CA LEU A 70 -1.04 21.02 22.68
C LEU A 70 -1.16 20.00 21.54
N VAL A 71 -2.23 19.18 21.53
CA VAL A 71 -2.54 18.25 20.41
C VAL A 71 -2.68 19.01 19.10
N GLN A 72 -3.48 20.09 19.07
CA GLN A 72 -3.68 20.90 17.87
C GLN A 72 -2.39 21.56 17.38
N ALA A 73 -1.57 22.09 18.31
CA ALA A 73 -0.30 22.71 17.94
C ALA A 73 0.68 21.71 17.33
N ILE A 74 0.82 20.52 17.90
CA ILE A 74 1.68 19.45 17.37
C ILE A 74 1.11 18.92 16.03
N ALA A 75 -0.20 18.69 15.94
CA ALA A 75 -0.85 18.26 14.72
C ALA A 75 -0.65 19.26 13.57
N SER A 76 -0.78 20.56 13.84
CA SER A 76 -0.51 21.61 12.86
C SER A 76 0.95 21.65 12.38
N ASP A 77 1.92 21.40 13.28
CA ASP A 77 3.34 21.33 12.88
C ASP A 77 3.62 20.06 12.04
N ILE A 78 2.90 18.94 12.28
CA ILE A 78 2.95 17.75 11.44
C ILE A 78 2.32 18.02 10.07
N GLU A 79 1.15 18.65 10.01
CA GLU A 79 0.46 19.00 8.76
C GLU A 79 1.30 19.95 7.87
N LYS A 80 1.95 20.93 8.50
CA LYS A 80 2.81 21.90 7.82
C LYS A 80 4.22 21.38 7.50
N ALA A 81 4.48 20.10 7.77
CA ALA A 81 5.79 19.46 7.60
C ALA A 81 6.94 20.14 8.37
N VAL A 82 6.64 20.87 9.45
CA VAL A 82 7.64 21.35 10.42
C VAL A 82 8.18 20.18 11.23
N LEU A 83 7.29 19.22 11.57
CA LEU A 83 7.64 17.91 12.09
C LEU A 83 7.49 16.90 10.95
N VAL A 84 8.60 16.29 10.57
CA VAL A 84 8.62 15.32 9.46
C VAL A 84 8.32 13.90 9.96
N ASP A 85 7.87 13.06 9.06
CA ASP A 85 7.57 11.67 9.35
C ASP A 85 8.83 10.93 9.87
N ASP A 86 8.60 10.00 10.80
CA ASP A 86 9.64 9.28 11.53
C ASP A 86 10.54 10.14 12.44
N GLN A 87 10.30 11.45 12.52
CA GLN A 87 11.02 12.32 13.43
C GLN A 87 10.67 11.99 14.88
N ARG A 88 11.69 11.79 15.71
CA ARG A 88 11.50 11.57 17.14
C ARG A 88 10.99 12.85 17.81
N LEU A 89 9.84 12.75 18.47
CA LEU A 89 9.32 13.83 19.32
C LEU A 89 10.19 13.99 20.57
N PRO A 90 10.29 15.22 21.12
CA PRO A 90 10.99 15.44 22.38
C PRO A 90 10.39 14.60 23.50
N PRO A 91 11.21 14.14 24.48
CA PRO A 91 10.72 13.42 25.65
C PRO A 91 9.66 14.22 26.39
N GLN A 92 8.60 13.53 26.86
CA GLN A 92 7.44 14.16 27.50
C GLN A 92 7.81 15.12 28.65
N ARG A 93 8.85 14.79 29.42
CA ARG A 93 9.35 15.65 30.51
C ARG A 93 9.92 16.97 29.96
N GLN A 94 10.69 16.90 28.87
CA GLN A 94 11.26 18.11 28.25
C GLN A 94 10.18 19.03 27.67
N VAL A 95 9.14 18.45 27.06
CA VAL A 95 7.98 19.23 26.58
C VAL A 95 7.23 19.85 27.75
N ALA A 96 6.99 19.11 28.83
CA ALA A 96 6.33 19.61 30.04
C ALA A 96 7.04 20.84 30.61
N ASP A 97 8.37 20.74 30.75
CA ASP A 97 9.22 21.81 31.27
C ASP A 97 9.23 23.05 30.34
N ALA A 98 9.38 22.81 29.01
CA ALA A 98 9.46 23.89 28.03
C ALA A 98 8.13 24.64 27.83
N VAL A 99 7.02 23.89 27.85
CA VAL A 99 5.64 24.43 27.64
C VAL A 99 5.03 24.96 28.94
N GLY A 100 5.53 24.55 30.11
CA GLY A 100 5.03 25.00 31.44
C GLY A 100 3.72 24.30 31.85
N ILE A 101 3.60 22.99 31.55
CA ILE A 101 2.44 22.16 31.90
C ILE A 101 2.88 20.85 32.58
N SER A 102 1.94 20.12 33.17
CA SER A 102 2.27 18.86 33.83
C SER A 102 2.69 17.77 32.83
N VAL A 103 3.59 16.87 33.24
CA VAL A 103 3.99 15.70 32.44
C VAL A 103 2.75 14.86 32.07
N GLN A 104 1.76 14.75 32.99
CA GLN A 104 0.51 14.03 32.72
C GLN A 104 -0.30 14.67 31.58
N THR A 105 -0.30 16.01 31.48
CA THR A 105 -0.95 16.74 30.38
C THR A 105 -0.28 16.43 29.04
N VAL A 106 1.04 16.37 29.00
CA VAL A 106 1.80 15.98 27.79
C VAL A 106 1.57 14.51 27.44
N THR A 107 1.55 13.63 28.45
CA THR A 107 1.23 12.20 28.26
C THR A 107 -0.14 12.02 27.62
N ASN A 108 -1.14 12.76 28.10
CA ASN A 108 -2.49 12.72 27.52
C ASN A 108 -2.50 13.27 26.07
N ALA A 109 -1.73 14.32 25.81
CA ALA A 109 -1.60 14.86 24.45
C ALA A 109 -0.93 13.86 23.49
N TYR A 110 0.14 13.19 23.91
CA TYR A 110 0.83 12.18 23.08
C TYR A 110 -0.05 10.95 22.85
N LYS A 111 -0.81 10.49 23.85
CA LYS A 111 -1.80 9.41 23.68
C LYS A 111 -2.91 9.79 22.70
N GLU A 112 -3.38 11.04 22.77
CA GLU A 112 -4.40 11.52 21.83
C GLU A 112 -3.87 11.62 20.40
N LEU A 113 -2.63 12.12 20.23
CA LEU A 113 -1.95 12.12 18.92
C LEU A 113 -1.72 10.69 18.40
N GLU A 114 -1.41 9.74 19.29
CA GLU A 114 -1.28 8.33 18.94
C GLU A 114 -2.64 7.74 18.53
N ARG A 115 -3.71 8.03 19.26
CA ARG A 115 -5.09 7.65 18.90
C ARG A 115 -5.51 8.23 17.55
N GLN A 116 -5.05 9.45 17.23
CA GLN A 116 -5.26 10.09 15.93
C GLN A 116 -4.32 9.54 14.84
N GLY A 117 -3.36 8.68 15.18
CA GLY A 117 -2.40 8.11 14.25
C GLY A 117 -1.33 9.11 13.75
N LEU A 118 -1.19 10.26 14.42
CA LEU A 118 -0.19 11.29 14.10
C LEU A 118 1.16 11.04 14.78
N VAL A 119 1.16 10.18 15.80
CA VAL A 119 2.35 9.79 16.58
C VAL A 119 2.27 8.29 16.84
N ARG A 120 3.42 7.61 16.87
CA ARG A 120 3.57 6.25 17.36
C ARG A 120 4.50 6.22 18.56
N CYS A 121 4.14 5.44 19.58
CA CYS A 121 4.96 5.25 20.77
C CYS A 121 5.65 3.89 20.71
N GLU A 122 6.99 3.88 20.80
CA GLU A 122 7.79 2.66 20.86
C GLU A 122 8.37 2.50 22.27
N VAL A 123 8.05 1.38 22.93
CA VAL A 123 8.51 1.12 24.30
C VAL A 123 10.05 1.14 24.34
N GLY A 124 10.63 1.95 25.21
CA GLY A 124 12.08 2.10 25.36
C GLY A 124 12.77 2.99 24.30
N ARG A 125 12.11 3.32 23.20
CA ARG A 125 12.72 4.12 22.11
C ARG A 125 12.17 5.55 22.04
N GLY A 126 10.92 5.77 22.44
CA GLY A 126 10.28 7.10 22.48
C GLY A 126 9.05 7.22 21.58
N SER A 127 8.61 8.46 21.38
CA SER A 127 7.47 8.78 20.51
C SER A 127 7.98 9.38 19.20
N PHE A 128 7.42 8.95 18.08
CA PHE A 128 7.83 9.35 16.74
C PHE A 128 6.63 9.89 15.97
N VAL A 129 6.85 10.89 15.15
CA VAL A 129 5.83 11.40 14.22
C VAL A 129 5.45 10.28 13.26
N SER A 130 4.14 10.08 13.09
CA SER A 130 3.60 9.14 12.12
C SER A 130 2.57 9.91 11.32
N ARG A 131 2.91 10.33 10.11
CA ARG A 131 1.89 10.84 9.19
C ARG A 131 0.93 9.69 8.88
N ARG A 132 -0.36 9.93 9.06
CA ARG A 132 -1.37 8.97 8.61
C ARG A 132 -1.08 8.61 7.16
N MET A 133 -0.97 7.32 6.88
CA MET A 133 -0.84 6.84 5.51
C MET A 133 -2.08 7.21 4.67
N SER A 134 -3.24 7.48 5.32
CA SER A 134 -4.41 8.06 4.67
C SER A 134 -4.10 9.40 3.99
N ASP A 135 -3.25 10.24 4.58
CA ASP A 135 -2.92 11.54 3.97
C ASP A 135 -1.93 11.39 2.81
N ARG A 136 -1.05 10.38 2.87
CA ARG A 136 -0.15 10.05 1.75
C ARG A 136 -0.91 9.41 0.58
N VAL A 137 -1.85 8.51 0.87
CA VAL A 137 -2.73 7.89 -0.13
C VAL A 137 -3.72 8.92 -0.65
N ALA A 138 -4.29 9.77 0.21
CA ALA A 138 -5.21 10.84 -0.20
C ALA A 138 -4.55 11.86 -1.14
N THR A 139 -3.30 12.27 -0.86
CA THR A 139 -2.56 13.19 -1.74
C THR A 139 -2.24 12.57 -3.11
N TYR A 140 -2.11 11.24 -3.17
CA TYR A 140 -1.88 10.50 -4.42
C TYR A 140 -3.17 10.36 -5.26
N ILE A 141 -4.34 10.28 -4.60
CA ILE A 141 -5.64 10.02 -5.23
C ILE A 141 -6.41 11.33 -5.48
N LEU A 142 -6.01 12.44 -4.83
CA LEU A 142 -6.71 13.71 -5.00
C LEU A 142 -6.63 14.18 -6.45
N ASP A 143 -7.79 14.32 -7.06
CA ASP A 143 -8.00 14.93 -8.36
C ASP A 143 -7.24 16.26 -8.44
N SER A 144 -6.30 16.35 -9.36
CA SER A 144 -5.67 17.60 -9.70
C SER A 144 -6.57 18.31 -10.71
N PRO A 145 -7.26 19.39 -10.35
CA PRO A 145 -8.18 20.06 -11.26
C PRO A 145 -7.47 20.88 -12.36
N GLU A 146 -6.16 20.83 -12.42
CA GLU A 146 -5.37 21.58 -13.39
C GLU A 146 -5.41 20.90 -14.76
N ARG A 147 -6.22 21.43 -15.65
CA ARG A 147 -6.47 20.95 -17.03
C ARG A 147 -5.25 20.90 -17.97
N ALA A 148 -4.07 21.29 -17.52
CA ALA A 148 -2.84 21.36 -18.33
C ALA A 148 -1.73 20.42 -17.82
N LEU A 149 -2.06 19.43 -16.96
CA LEU A 149 -1.10 18.55 -16.35
C LEU A 149 -0.98 17.25 -17.14
N VAL A 150 0.22 16.87 -17.57
CA VAL A 150 0.50 15.52 -18.06
C VAL A 150 0.64 14.60 -16.85
N ASP A 151 -0.39 13.82 -16.57
CA ASP A 151 -0.47 12.97 -15.38
C ASP A 151 0.06 11.57 -15.62
N PHE A 152 1.34 11.36 -15.32
CA PHE A 152 1.98 10.04 -15.26
C PHE A 152 1.84 9.35 -13.89
N SER A 153 1.09 9.91 -12.94
CA SER A 153 0.97 9.33 -11.61
C SER A 153 -0.02 8.17 -11.52
N THR A 154 -0.99 8.10 -12.43
CA THR A 154 -2.08 7.12 -12.38
C THR A 154 -1.90 6.01 -13.40
N ALA A 155 -1.81 4.73 -12.92
CA ALA A 155 -1.72 3.56 -13.79
C ALA A 155 -3.08 3.25 -14.42
N ARG A 156 -3.23 3.57 -15.70
CA ARG A 156 -4.42 3.32 -16.52
C ARG A 156 -4.04 2.87 -17.92
N ILE A 157 -4.95 2.19 -18.59
CA ILE A 157 -4.83 1.85 -20.00
C ILE A 157 -5.04 3.10 -20.87
N MET A 158 -4.58 3.05 -22.11
CA MET A 158 -4.89 4.08 -23.09
C MET A 158 -6.27 3.83 -23.70
N HIS A 159 -7.17 4.78 -23.50
CA HIS A 159 -8.52 4.74 -24.07
C HIS A 159 -8.45 5.10 -25.57
N THR A 160 -9.23 4.36 -26.39
CA THR A 160 -9.24 4.53 -27.85
C THR A 160 -10.67 4.50 -28.40
N ARG A 161 -10.86 4.93 -29.64
CA ARG A 161 -12.16 4.86 -30.34
C ARG A 161 -12.69 3.43 -30.45
N GLU A 162 -11.83 2.41 -30.43
CA GLU A 162 -12.24 1.00 -30.41
C GLU A 162 -12.98 0.65 -29.13
N HIS A 163 -12.53 1.16 -27.97
CA HIS A 163 -13.24 0.99 -26.70
C HIS A 163 -14.65 1.59 -26.78
N ASP A 164 -14.79 2.82 -27.30
CA ASP A 164 -16.08 3.48 -27.46
C ASP A 164 -17.00 2.72 -28.42
N ARG A 165 -16.44 2.19 -29.49
CA ARG A 165 -17.18 1.40 -30.47
C ARG A 165 -17.73 0.12 -29.81
N PHE A 166 -16.84 -0.69 -29.21
CA PHE A 166 -17.23 -1.95 -28.59
C PHE A 166 -18.21 -1.74 -27.44
N TRP A 167 -18.05 -0.66 -26.68
CA TRP A 167 -19.00 -0.29 -25.64
C TRP A 167 -20.40 0.00 -26.20
N ARG A 168 -20.50 0.85 -27.25
CA ARG A 168 -21.78 1.18 -27.89
C ARG A 168 -22.43 -0.04 -28.51
N ASP A 169 -21.66 -0.86 -29.23
CA ASP A 169 -22.16 -2.08 -29.86
C ASP A 169 -22.73 -3.04 -28.79
N THR A 170 -22.01 -3.25 -27.69
CA THR A 170 -22.47 -4.08 -26.59
C THR A 170 -23.73 -3.53 -25.92
N CYS A 171 -23.82 -2.23 -25.69
CA CYS A 171 -25.03 -1.61 -25.14
C CYS A 171 -26.25 -1.79 -26.08
N ALA A 172 -26.05 -1.67 -27.39
CA ALA A 172 -27.09 -1.90 -28.38
C ALA A 172 -27.55 -3.36 -28.38
N GLU A 173 -26.62 -4.31 -28.35
CA GLU A 173 -26.91 -5.75 -28.24
C GLU A 173 -27.75 -6.03 -26.98
N LEU A 174 -27.28 -5.55 -25.83
CA LEU A 174 -27.95 -5.75 -24.54
C LEU A 174 -29.37 -5.16 -24.52
N SER A 175 -29.58 -4.02 -25.18
CA SER A 175 -30.90 -3.34 -25.21
C SER A 175 -31.95 -4.09 -26.00
N THR A 176 -31.57 -4.99 -26.91
CA THR A 176 -32.48 -5.75 -27.78
C THR A 176 -32.79 -7.16 -27.27
N GLU A 177 -32.09 -7.62 -26.23
CA GLU A 177 -32.29 -8.95 -25.65
C GLU A 177 -33.49 -8.98 -24.71
N GLU A 178 -34.43 -9.88 -24.95
CA GLU A 178 -35.66 -10.02 -24.16
C GLU A 178 -35.41 -10.69 -22.80
N ASP A 179 -34.51 -11.69 -22.74
CA ASP A 179 -34.21 -12.42 -21.51
C ASP A 179 -32.80 -12.11 -20.96
N GLN A 180 -32.79 -11.37 -19.87
CA GLN A 180 -31.57 -10.96 -19.18
C GLN A 180 -31.67 -11.36 -17.71
N PRO A 181 -31.40 -12.64 -17.34
CA PRO A 181 -31.58 -13.14 -15.99
C PRO A 181 -30.67 -12.42 -14.99
N TRP A 182 -29.52 -11.95 -15.41
CA TRP A 182 -28.55 -11.21 -14.59
C TRP A 182 -29.03 -9.82 -14.16
N ILE A 183 -30.02 -9.20 -14.82
CA ILE A 183 -30.64 -7.93 -14.34
C ILE A 183 -31.56 -8.19 -13.14
N ARG A 184 -32.26 -9.32 -13.12
CA ARG A 184 -33.33 -9.62 -12.15
C ARG A 184 -32.86 -10.43 -10.96
N ALA A 185 -31.83 -11.24 -11.15
CA ALA A 185 -31.39 -12.18 -10.14
C ALA A 185 -30.37 -11.55 -9.17
N CYS A 186 -30.57 -11.80 -7.90
CA CYS A 186 -29.64 -11.48 -6.84
C CYS A 186 -28.78 -12.69 -6.40
N ARG A 187 -28.70 -13.71 -7.22
CA ARG A 187 -27.92 -14.95 -7.05
C ARG A 187 -27.56 -15.50 -8.43
N PRO A 188 -26.50 -16.32 -8.55
CA PRO A 188 -25.60 -16.84 -7.50
C PRO A 188 -24.58 -15.80 -7.02
N ILE A 189 -24.17 -15.88 -5.75
CA ILE A 189 -23.21 -14.94 -5.13
C ILE A 189 -21.87 -14.97 -5.85
N ALA A 190 -21.40 -16.17 -6.22
CA ALA A 190 -20.13 -16.37 -6.94
C ALA A 190 -20.11 -15.76 -8.36
N GLY A 191 -21.26 -15.35 -8.90
CA GLY A 191 -21.44 -14.93 -10.28
C GLY A 191 -22.08 -16.03 -11.15
N PHE A 192 -22.71 -15.62 -12.24
CA PHE A 192 -23.39 -16.53 -13.16
C PHE A 192 -22.41 -17.54 -13.78
N GLU A 193 -22.93 -18.72 -14.13
CA GLU A 193 -22.13 -19.80 -14.72
C GLU A 193 -21.41 -19.34 -16.00
N SER A 194 -22.12 -18.66 -16.89
CA SER A 194 -21.56 -18.12 -18.13
C SER A 194 -20.44 -17.07 -17.90
N HIS A 195 -20.54 -16.30 -16.80
CA HIS A 195 -19.49 -15.34 -16.42
C HIS A 195 -18.25 -16.07 -15.90
N ARG A 196 -18.43 -17.10 -15.08
CA ARG A 196 -17.33 -17.91 -14.52
C ARG A 196 -16.66 -18.78 -15.58
N GLU A 197 -17.40 -19.26 -16.58
CA GLU A 197 -16.84 -19.94 -17.76
C GLU A 197 -15.93 -19.03 -18.58
N ALA A 198 -16.38 -17.81 -18.86
CA ALA A 198 -15.57 -16.81 -19.53
C ALA A 198 -14.33 -16.44 -18.71
N ALA A 199 -14.48 -16.33 -17.38
CA ALA A 199 -13.36 -16.09 -16.46
C ALA A 199 -12.35 -17.26 -16.46
N ALA A 200 -12.81 -18.52 -16.48
CA ALA A 200 -11.93 -19.69 -16.57
C ALA A 200 -11.13 -19.69 -17.87
N HIS A 201 -11.78 -19.34 -19.00
CA HIS A 201 -11.08 -19.18 -20.27
C HIS A 201 -10.02 -18.06 -20.20
N TRP A 202 -10.36 -16.90 -19.62
CA TRP A 202 -9.43 -15.78 -19.45
C TRP A 202 -8.23 -16.14 -18.58
N ILE A 203 -8.47 -16.79 -17.44
CA ILE A 203 -7.43 -17.26 -16.52
C ILE A 203 -6.56 -18.34 -17.17
N GLY A 204 -7.17 -19.27 -17.92
CA GLY A 204 -6.46 -20.34 -18.64
C GLY A 204 -5.39 -19.81 -19.57
N ARG A 205 -5.62 -18.67 -20.21
CA ARG A 205 -4.62 -17.99 -21.06
C ARG A 205 -3.44 -17.42 -20.27
N GLN A 206 -3.59 -17.30 -18.97
CA GLN A 206 -2.52 -16.88 -18.07
C GLN A 206 -1.64 -18.04 -17.59
N GLY A 207 -1.91 -19.27 -18.06
CA GLY A 207 -1.15 -20.47 -17.69
C GLY A 207 -1.66 -21.14 -16.40
N LEU A 208 -2.83 -20.75 -15.91
CA LEU A 208 -3.47 -21.35 -14.73
C LEU A 208 -4.77 -22.06 -15.15
N LYS A 209 -4.76 -23.39 -15.10
CA LYS A 209 -5.96 -24.19 -15.37
C LYS A 209 -6.86 -24.22 -14.15
N VAL A 210 -8.08 -23.73 -14.28
CA VAL A 210 -9.08 -23.65 -13.20
C VAL A 210 -10.45 -24.08 -13.72
N GLU A 211 -11.24 -24.66 -12.83
CA GLU A 211 -12.63 -24.97 -13.12
C GLU A 211 -13.52 -23.76 -12.75
N ARG A 212 -14.61 -23.57 -13.47
CA ARG A 212 -15.53 -22.44 -13.23
C ARG A 212 -16.10 -22.41 -11.80
N GLU A 213 -16.22 -23.57 -11.17
CA GLU A 213 -16.71 -23.75 -9.80
C GLU A 213 -15.74 -23.15 -8.76
N ASP A 214 -14.46 -23.04 -9.09
CA ASP A 214 -13.40 -22.51 -8.22
C ASP A 214 -13.22 -20.99 -8.38
N ILE A 215 -14.12 -20.31 -9.13
CA ILE A 215 -14.00 -18.88 -9.46
C ILE A 215 -15.10 -18.07 -8.79
N LEU A 216 -14.72 -16.95 -8.15
CA LEU A 216 -15.61 -15.86 -7.76
C LEU A 216 -15.44 -14.67 -8.72
N ILE A 217 -16.55 -14.12 -9.18
CA ILE A 217 -16.55 -12.82 -9.86
C ILE A 217 -16.52 -11.72 -8.81
N THR A 218 -15.64 -10.73 -8.97
CA THR A 218 -15.43 -9.65 -8.01
C THR A 218 -15.56 -8.27 -8.66
N ASN A 219 -15.72 -7.21 -7.86
CA ASN A 219 -15.78 -5.83 -8.33
C ASN A 219 -14.34 -5.28 -8.58
N GLY A 220 -13.60 -5.92 -9.48
CA GLY A 220 -12.19 -5.69 -9.76
C GLY A 220 -11.26 -6.48 -8.84
N ALA A 221 -9.96 -6.52 -9.20
CA ALA A 221 -8.95 -7.27 -8.46
C ALA A 221 -8.75 -6.77 -7.02
N ALA A 222 -8.79 -5.46 -6.79
CA ALA A 222 -8.67 -4.91 -5.43
C ALA A 222 -9.73 -5.50 -4.48
N HIS A 223 -10.96 -5.70 -4.96
CA HIS A 223 -11.99 -6.39 -4.18
C HIS A 223 -11.65 -7.88 -3.97
N GLY A 224 -11.12 -8.55 -4.99
CA GLY A 224 -10.67 -9.95 -4.88
C GLY A 224 -9.55 -10.12 -3.84
N ILE A 225 -8.55 -9.24 -3.85
CA ILE A 225 -7.45 -9.24 -2.89
C ILE A 225 -7.96 -8.99 -1.47
N PHE A 226 -8.85 -7.99 -1.30
CA PHE A 226 -9.52 -7.74 -0.01
C PHE A 226 -10.25 -8.98 0.51
N LEU A 227 -11.01 -9.68 -0.34
CA LEU A 227 -11.73 -10.90 0.05
C LEU A 227 -10.78 -12.03 0.45
N ALA A 228 -9.67 -12.21 -0.27
CA ALA A 228 -8.63 -13.18 0.05
C ALA A 228 -8.00 -12.86 1.42
N LEU A 229 -7.58 -11.62 1.64
CA LEU A 229 -7.02 -11.15 2.91
C LEU A 229 -8.00 -11.32 4.07
N ALA A 230 -9.24 -10.88 3.92
CA ALA A 230 -10.29 -11.01 4.94
C ALA A 230 -10.65 -12.49 5.23
N SER A 231 -10.36 -13.39 4.28
CA SER A 231 -10.53 -14.84 4.48
C SER A 231 -9.41 -15.48 5.29
N LEU A 232 -8.25 -14.84 5.38
CA LEU A 232 -7.05 -15.42 5.97
C LEU A 232 -6.60 -14.71 7.24
N ALA A 233 -6.61 -13.38 7.25
CA ALA A 233 -5.87 -12.58 8.21
C ALA A 233 -6.79 -11.71 9.07
N GLY A 234 -6.39 -11.50 10.30
CA GLY A 234 -6.99 -10.62 11.30
C GLY A 234 -5.92 -9.93 12.17
N PRO A 235 -6.30 -9.27 13.27
CA PRO A 235 -5.39 -8.41 14.06
C PRO A 235 -4.10 -9.07 14.58
N ASP A 236 -4.12 -10.37 14.81
CA ASP A 236 -2.97 -11.11 15.36
C ASP A 236 -2.11 -11.78 14.27
N ASP A 237 -2.47 -11.60 13.01
CA ASP A 237 -1.79 -12.23 11.89
C ASP A 237 -0.72 -11.33 11.27
N VAL A 238 0.32 -11.98 10.72
CA VAL A 238 1.39 -11.33 9.94
C VAL A 238 1.23 -11.72 8.48
N VAL A 239 1.15 -10.71 7.62
CA VAL A 239 1.12 -10.85 6.16
C VAL A 239 2.36 -10.20 5.59
N LEU A 240 3.02 -10.89 4.66
CA LEU A 240 4.16 -10.38 3.91
C LEU A 240 3.71 -9.84 2.56
N CYS A 241 4.48 -8.90 2.01
CA CYS A 241 4.37 -8.47 0.63
C CYS A 241 5.72 -7.93 0.13
N GLU A 242 5.80 -7.52 -1.13
CA GLU A 242 6.95 -6.77 -1.62
C GLU A 242 7.18 -5.51 -0.77
N GLY A 243 8.43 -5.14 -0.55
CA GLY A 243 8.78 -3.89 0.15
C GLY A 243 8.22 -2.63 -0.52
N LEU A 244 8.06 -2.69 -1.85
CA LEU A 244 7.30 -1.74 -2.67
C LEU A 244 6.13 -2.49 -3.31
N THR A 245 4.92 -2.25 -2.84
CA THR A 245 3.71 -2.97 -3.24
C THR A 245 2.57 -2.02 -3.61
N ASP A 246 1.44 -2.55 -4.09
CA ASP A 246 0.25 -1.73 -4.38
C ASP A 246 -0.30 -1.09 -3.08
N HIS A 247 -0.62 0.19 -3.15
CA HIS A 247 -1.17 0.95 -2.01
C HIS A 247 -2.47 0.35 -1.44
N GLY A 248 -3.22 -0.41 -2.25
CA GLY A 248 -4.43 -1.11 -1.80
C GLY A 248 -4.11 -2.15 -0.73
N VAL A 249 -3.06 -2.95 -0.90
CA VAL A 249 -2.62 -3.95 0.09
C VAL A 249 -2.24 -3.29 1.42
N ILE A 250 -1.56 -2.14 1.34
CA ILE A 250 -1.21 -1.35 2.53
C ILE A 250 -2.48 -0.81 3.21
N GLY A 251 -3.46 -0.34 2.42
CA GLY A 251 -4.77 0.10 2.92
C GLY A 251 -5.56 -1.03 3.57
N ASP A 252 -5.59 -2.20 2.95
CA ASP A 252 -6.28 -3.39 3.45
C ASP A 252 -5.73 -3.83 4.81
N SER A 253 -4.41 -3.72 5.04
CA SER A 253 -3.81 -4.03 6.34
C SER A 253 -4.35 -3.15 7.47
N GLN A 254 -4.65 -1.88 7.18
CA GLN A 254 -5.20 -0.96 8.17
C GLN A 254 -6.69 -1.24 8.45
N VAL A 255 -7.45 -1.59 7.41
CA VAL A 255 -8.88 -1.89 7.52
C VAL A 255 -9.11 -3.21 8.25
N LEU A 256 -8.32 -4.24 7.93
CA LEU A 256 -8.43 -5.58 8.51
C LEU A 256 -7.64 -5.76 9.80
N GLY A 257 -6.69 -4.85 10.10
CA GLY A 257 -5.96 -4.78 11.35
C GLY A 257 -4.76 -5.72 11.48
N PHE A 258 -4.40 -6.50 10.44
CA PHE A 258 -3.23 -7.37 10.47
C PHE A 258 -1.92 -6.59 10.34
N THR A 259 -0.81 -7.21 10.77
CA THR A 259 0.53 -6.64 10.61
C THR A 259 1.05 -6.92 9.20
N LEU A 260 1.34 -5.87 8.43
CA LEU A 260 1.96 -5.98 7.11
C LEU A 260 3.46 -5.73 7.20
N LYS A 261 4.28 -6.64 6.64
CA LYS A 261 5.74 -6.51 6.55
C LYS A 261 6.23 -6.65 5.11
N GLY A 262 7.17 -5.77 4.74
CA GLY A 262 7.76 -5.77 3.40
C GLY A 262 8.98 -6.67 3.30
N LEU A 263 9.05 -7.47 2.25
CA LEU A 263 10.22 -8.27 1.87
C LEU A 263 11.21 -7.45 1.05
N GLU A 264 12.47 -7.78 1.16
CA GLU A 264 13.50 -7.29 0.26
C GLU A 264 13.21 -7.71 -1.18
N MET A 265 13.62 -6.86 -2.11
CA MET A 265 13.36 -7.02 -3.53
C MET A 265 14.62 -6.73 -4.33
N ASP A 266 14.75 -7.43 -5.45
CA ASP A 266 15.71 -7.09 -6.50
C ASP A 266 14.97 -6.77 -7.83
N ARG A 267 15.71 -6.73 -8.94
CA ARG A 267 15.14 -6.52 -10.29
C ARG A 267 14.14 -7.59 -10.72
N HIS A 268 14.11 -8.73 -10.05
CA HIS A 268 13.23 -9.87 -10.33
C HIS A 268 12.08 -10.00 -9.33
N GLY A 269 11.92 -9.05 -8.41
CA GLY A 269 10.88 -9.05 -7.38
C GLY A 269 11.39 -9.54 -6.03
N ILE A 270 10.55 -10.25 -5.29
CA ILE A 270 10.83 -10.73 -3.92
C ILE A 270 12.11 -11.58 -3.90
N ASP A 271 12.96 -11.32 -2.89
CA ASP A 271 14.10 -12.17 -2.55
C ASP A 271 13.61 -13.42 -1.79
N PRO A 272 13.80 -14.64 -2.35
CA PRO A 272 13.36 -15.88 -1.70
C PRO A 272 14.09 -16.19 -0.39
N GLU A 273 15.39 -15.84 -0.27
CA GLU A 273 16.17 -16.08 0.95
C GLU A 273 15.58 -15.25 2.11
N HIS A 274 15.27 -13.98 1.86
CA HIS A 274 14.62 -13.14 2.87
C HIS A 274 13.20 -13.62 3.21
N PHE A 275 12.45 -14.14 2.22
CA PHE A 275 11.14 -14.75 2.48
C PHE A 275 11.24 -15.98 3.39
N GLU A 276 12.20 -16.88 3.13
CA GLU A 276 12.45 -18.06 3.95
C GLU A 276 12.90 -17.70 5.37
N ASP A 277 13.78 -16.70 5.49
CA ASP A 277 14.25 -16.20 6.79
C ASP A 277 13.10 -15.64 7.64
N MET A 278 12.23 -14.84 7.04
CA MET A 278 11.04 -14.34 7.72
C MET A 278 10.11 -15.46 8.20
N CYS A 279 9.86 -16.47 7.36
CA CYS A 279 9.04 -17.63 7.73
C CYS A 279 9.67 -18.49 8.83
N SER A 280 11.01 -18.53 8.91
CA SER A 280 11.74 -19.27 9.94
C SER A 280 11.70 -18.59 11.31
N ASN A 281 11.58 -17.26 11.34
CA ASN A 281 11.65 -16.47 12.56
C ASN A 281 10.28 -16.17 13.18
N GLU A 282 9.20 -16.20 12.40
CA GLU A 282 7.85 -15.95 12.90
C GLU A 282 6.78 -16.65 12.05
N ARG A 283 5.59 -16.79 12.64
CA ARG A 283 4.45 -17.38 11.93
C ARG A 283 3.88 -16.39 10.92
N ILE A 284 3.98 -16.73 9.64
CA ILE A 284 3.42 -15.96 8.53
C ILE A 284 2.10 -16.58 8.07
N THR A 285 1.06 -15.77 7.95
CA THR A 285 -0.27 -16.22 7.50
C THR A 285 -0.37 -16.23 5.98
N ALA A 286 0.12 -15.18 5.31
CA ALA A 286 0.05 -15.05 3.86
C ALA A 286 1.18 -14.19 3.30
N LEU A 287 1.48 -14.39 2.01
CA LEU A 287 2.28 -13.52 1.16
C LEU A 287 1.40 -12.96 0.05
N VAL A 288 1.27 -11.64 -0.03
CA VAL A 288 0.68 -10.94 -1.19
C VAL A 288 1.82 -10.56 -2.14
N CYS A 289 1.71 -10.89 -3.41
CA CYS A 289 2.74 -10.60 -4.39
C CYS A 289 2.20 -10.30 -5.78
N THR A 290 2.96 -9.50 -6.55
CA THR A 290 2.67 -9.15 -7.94
C THR A 290 3.83 -9.63 -8.83
N PRO A 291 3.90 -10.92 -9.22
CA PRO A 291 5.04 -11.49 -9.94
C PRO A 291 5.20 -10.95 -11.37
N ASN A 292 4.14 -10.41 -11.95
CA ASN A 292 4.12 -9.88 -13.31
C ASN A 292 4.03 -8.35 -13.31
N LEU A 293 5.10 -7.67 -13.76
CA LEU A 293 5.13 -6.20 -13.90
C LEU A 293 4.74 -5.48 -12.62
N ASN A 294 5.40 -5.83 -11.51
CA ASN A 294 5.11 -5.28 -10.18
C ASN A 294 4.83 -3.78 -10.19
N ASN A 295 3.89 -3.34 -9.41
CA ASN A 295 3.60 -1.95 -9.15
C ASN A 295 4.23 -1.51 -7.81
N PRO A 296 5.24 -0.60 -7.80
CA PRO A 296 5.59 0.33 -8.87
C PRO A 296 6.83 -0.05 -9.72
N THR A 297 7.59 -1.07 -9.36
CA THR A 297 8.97 -1.30 -9.83
C THR A 297 9.07 -1.89 -11.24
N THR A 298 7.97 -2.43 -11.78
CA THR A 298 7.93 -3.13 -13.08
C THR A 298 8.78 -4.42 -13.10
N SER A 299 9.15 -4.96 -11.93
CA SER A 299 9.87 -6.23 -11.87
C SER A 299 9.04 -7.37 -12.46
N LEU A 300 9.72 -8.32 -13.06
CA LEU A 300 9.13 -9.53 -13.66
C LEU A 300 9.83 -10.76 -13.07
N MET A 301 9.08 -11.56 -12.32
CA MET A 301 9.61 -12.71 -11.61
C MET A 301 9.81 -13.89 -12.58
N PRO A 302 11.04 -14.44 -12.71
CA PRO A 302 11.31 -15.61 -13.56
C PRO A 302 10.73 -16.89 -12.96
N ASP A 303 10.62 -17.93 -13.79
CA ASP A 303 9.95 -19.18 -13.44
C ASP A 303 10.58 -19.94 -12.25
N ASP A 304 11.90 -20.00 -12.22
CA ASP A 304 12.67 -20.64 -11.15
C ASP A 304 12.37 -19.99 -9.79
N ARG A 305 12.32 -18.66 -9.72
CA ARG A 305 11.99 -17.93 -8.49
C ARG A 305 10.54 -18.16 -8.05
N ARG A 306 9.58 -18.27 -9.01
CA ARG A 306 8.18 -18.60 -8.68
C ARG A 306 8.06 -19.97 -8.03
N ARG A 307 8.80 -20.96 -8.54
CA ARG A 307 8.86 -22.31 -7.95
C ARG A 307 9.46 -22.29 -6.56
N GLU A 308 10.55 -21.58 -6.39
CA GLU A 308 11.22 -21.44 -5.09
C GLU A 308 10.30 -20.80 -4.04
N ILE A 309 9.63 -19.70 -4.37
CA ILE A 309 8.64 -19.08 -3.49
C ILE A 309 7.47 -20.03 -3.17
N ALA A 310 6.98 -20.79 -4.15
CA ALA A 310 5.94 -21.78 -3.93
C ALA A 310 6.40 -22.91 -2.99
N ASP A 311 7.65 -23.35 -3.11
CA ASP A 311 8.22 -24.41 -2.27
C ASP A 311 8.46 -23.91 -0.83
N ILE A 312 8.92 -22.69 -0.64
CA ILE A 312 9.02 -22.05 0.68
C ILE A 312 7.62 -21.93 1.30
N ALA A 313 6.67 -21.39 0.58
CA ALA A 313 5.30 -21.22 1.06
C ALA A 313 4.66 -22.57 1.47
N ARG A 314 4.91 -23.63 0.71
CA ARG A 314 4.44 -25.00 1.03
C ARG A 314 5.06 -25.53 2.31
N ARG A 315 6.37 -25.37 2.50
CA ARG A 315 7.10 -25.85 3.70
C ARG A 315 6.58 -25.19 4.97
N PHE A 316 6.28 -23.91 4.92
CA PHE A 316 5.84 -23.14 6.09
C PHE A 316 4.32 -23.02 6.21
N GLY A 317 3.56 -23.51 5.24
CA GLY A 317 2.09 -23.42 5.22
C GLY A 317 1.55 -22.01 4.98
N VAL A 318 2.34 -21.16 4.32
CA VAL A 318 1.97 -19.77 4.00
C VAL A 318 1.04 -19.73 2.79
N HIS A 319 -0.06 -18.98 2.89
CA HIS A 319 -0.94 -18.76 1.74
C HIS A 319 -0.33 -17.72 0.79
N ILE A 320 -0.47 -17.95 -0.51
CA ILE A 320 -0.11 -16.96 -1.53
C ILE A 320 -1.37 -16.23 -1.98
N ILE A 321 -1.32 -14.89 -2.04
CA ILE A 321 -2.32 -14.06 -2.71
C ILE A 321 -1.60 -13.40 -3.89
N GLU A 322 -1.81 -13.95 -5.08
CA GLU A 322 -1.14 -13.51 -6.29
C GLU A 322 -1.99 -12.48 -7.02
N ASP A 323 -1.49 -11.24 -7.11
CA ASP A 323 -2.08 -10.17 -7.92
C ASP A 323 -1.51 -10.22 -9.34
N ASP A 324 -2.32 -10.70 -10.29
CA ASP A 324 -1.93 -10.82 -11.69
C ASP A 324 -2.76 -9.91 -12.62
N VAL A 325 -3.00 -8.67 -12.20
CA VAL A 325 -3.75 -7.68 -12.99
C VAL A 325 -3.00 -7.22 -14.24
N TYR A 326 -1.66 -7.29 -14.22
CA TYR A 326 -0.80 -6.90 -15.34
C TYR A 326 -0.42 -8.09 -16.23
N GLY A 327 -0.55 -9.31 -15.75
CA GLY A 327 -0.22 -10.52 -16.50
C GLY A 327 -0.85 -10.59 -17.89
N PRO A 328 -2.12 -10.23 -18.09
CA PRO A 328 -2.72 -10.21 -19.43
C PRO A 328 -2.00 -9.32 -20.45
N LEU A 329 -1.21 -8.32 -20.02
CA LEU A 329 -0.40 -7.48 -20.90
C LEU A 329 0.83 -8.20 -21.45
N LEU A 330 1.34 -9.22 -20.76
CA LEU A 330 2.45 -10.04 -21.24
C LEU A 330 2.03 -10.95 -22.38
N ASP A 331 3.00 -11.48 -23.13
CA ASP A 331 2.75 -12.46 -24.16
C ASP A 331 2.51 -13.87 -23.58
N GLU A 332 2.16 -14.83 -24.43
CA GLU A 332 1.86 -16.20 -24.02
C GLU A 332 3.10 -17.01 -23.57
N ARG A 333 4.32 -16.49 -23.75
CA ARG A 333 5.58 -17.17 -23.38
C ARG A 333 6.04 -16.87 -21.97
N ARG A 334 5.22 -16.22 -21.17
CA ARG A 334 5.55 -15.89 -19.79
C ARG A 334 5.60 -17.12 -18.88
N ALA A 335 6.29 -16.99 -17.77
CA ALA A 335 6.26 -18.00 -16.71
C ALA A 335 4.83 -18.20 -16.16
N PRO A 336 4.41 -19.43 -15.83
CA PRO A 336 3.15 -19.69 -15.16
C PRO A 336 3.05 -18.91 -13.83
N PRO A 337 1.82 -18.59 -13.36
CA PRO A 337 1.63 -18.02 -12.04
C PRO A 337 2.21 -18.88 -10.91
N ILE A 338 2.57 -18.29 -9.76
CA ILE A 338 2.96 -19.03 -8.56
C ILE A 338 1.85 -20.00 -8.14
N SER A 339 0.61 -19.58 -8.28
CA SER A 339 -0.59 -20.37 -8.01
C SER A 339 -0.68 -21.67 -8.83
N HIS A 340 0.02 -21.76 -9.96
CA HIS A 340 0.15 -23.00 -10.73
C HIS A 340 0.94 -24.08 -9.95
N TYR A 341 1.94 -23.67 -9.18
CA TYR A 341 2.81 -24.56 -8.41
C TYR A 341 2.27 -24.89 -7.02
N LEU A 342 1.33 -24.06 -6.50
CA LEU A 342 0.81 -24.15 -5.14
C LEU A 342 -0.72 -23.92 -5.08
N PRO A 343 -1.54 -24.65 -5.87
CA PRO A 343 -2.98 -24.37 -5.96
C PRO A 343 -3.73 -24.58 -4.63
N GLU A 344 -3.23 -25.46 -3.75
CA GLU A 344 -3.85 -25.77 -2.46
C GLU A 344 -3.72 -24.67 -1.40
N LEU A 345 -2.80 -23.71 -1.58
CA LEU A 345 -2.57 -22.58 -0.67
C LEU A 345 -2.72 -21.22 -1.35
N SER A 346 -3.03 -21.17 -2.66
CA SER A 346 -3.00 -19.93 -3.41
C SER A 346 -4.38 -19.38 -3.73
N PHE A 347 -4.50 -18.05 -3.54
CA PHE A 347 -5.49 -17.22 -4.21
C PHE A 347 -4.82 -16.59 -5.42
N TYR A 348 -5.46 -16.68 -6.57
CA TYR A 348 -5.03 -15.98 -7.78
C TYR A 348 -6.08 -14.96 -8.16
N CYS A 349 -5.66 -13.72 -8.32
CA CYS A 349 -6.52 -12.59 -8.61
C CYS A 349 -6.09 -11.89 -9.90
N THR A 350 -7.01 -11.73 -10.84
CA THR A 350 -6.80 -10.96 -12.06
C THR A 350 -8.00 -10.10 -12.39
N SER A 351 -7.85 -9.17 -13.34
CA SER A 351 -8.96 -8.32 -13.77
C SER A 351 -8.77 -7.81 -15.20
N MET A 352 -9.85 -7.27 -15.76
CA MET A 352 -9.82 -6.60 -17.06
C MET A 352 -9.50 -5.09 -16.94
N THR A 353 -9.41 -4.56 -15.72
CA THR A 353 -9.26 -3.12 -15.45
C THR A 353 -7.94 -2.53 -15.96
N LYS A 354 -6.84 -3.30 -15.86
CA LYS A 354 -5.48 -2.85 -16.23
C LYS A 354 -5.03 -3.31 -17.62
N SER A 355 -5.89 -4.01 -18.34
CA SER A 355 -5.55 -4.57 -19.66
C SER A 355 -6.58 -4.26 -20.75
N ILE A 356 -7.86 -4.08 -20.39
CA ILE A 356 -8.97 -3.96 -21.35
C ILE A 356 -9.73 -2.65 -21.19
N LEU A 357 -10.32 -2.37 -20.02
CA LEU A 357 -11.11 -1.16 -19.79
C LEU A 357 -11.10 -0.78 -18.31
N THR A 358 -10.55 0.39 -17.99
CA THR A 358 -10.39 0.86 -16.60
C THR A 358 -11.72 0.93 -15.85
N GLY A 359 -12.79 1.41 -16.49
CA GLY A 359 -14.12 1.57 -15.90
C GLY A 359 -14.91 0.26 -15.74
N MET A 360 -14.45 -0.86 -16.31
CA MET A 360 -15.18 -2.14 -16.27
C MET A 360 -15.31 -2.70 -14.86
N ARG A 361 -14.29 -2.53 -14.02
CA ARG A 361 -14.30 -2.96 -12.62
C ARG A 361 -14.74 -4.42 -12.39
N VAL A 362 -14.31 -5.32 -13.26
CA VAL A 362 -14.55 -6.77 -13.14
C VAL A 362 -13.24 -7.47 -12.84
N GLY A 363 -13.25 -8.31 -11.83
CA GLY A 363 -12.14 -9.17 -11.43
C GLY A 363 -12.57 -10.63 -11.30
N PHE A 364 -11.58 -11.50 -11.35
CA PHE A 364 -11.72 -12.93 -11.23
C PHE A 364 -10.79 -13.42 -10.13
N LEU A 365 -11.35 -14.09 -9.13
CA LEU A 365 -10.63 -14.64 -7.98
C LEU A 365 -10.77 -16.15 -7.96
N THR A 366 -9.64 -16.87 -7.94
CA THR A 366 -9.62 -18.29 -7.59
C THR A 366 -9.09 -18.45 -6.16
N MET A 367 -9.42 -19.57 -5.52
CA MET A 367 -9.06 -19.79 -4.12
C MET A 367 -8.91 -21.27 -3.79
N PRO A 368 -8.20 -21.61 -2.69
CA PRO A 368 -8.18 -22.97 -2.18
C PRO A 368 -9.60 -23.46 -1.85
N LYS A 369 -9.97 -24.65 -2.31
CA LYS A 369 -11.33 -25.23 -2.15
C LYS A 369 -11.85 -25.16 -0.71
N ARG A 370 -10.96 -25.38 0.27
CA ARG A 370 -11.31 -25.32 1.71
C ARG A 370 -11.75 -23.93 2.18
N LEU A 371 -11.39 -22.87 1.46
CA LEU A 371 -11.71 -21.48 1.81
C LEU A 371 -12.87 -20.90 0.98
N ALA A 372 -13.37 -21.65 -0.01
CA ALA A 372 -14.38 -21.16 -0.95
C ALA A 372 -15.64 -20.64 -0.25
N LEU A 373 -16.24 -21.43 0.65
CA LEU A 373 -17.45 -21.02 1.40
C LEU A 373 -17.22 -19.80 2.29
N ARG A 374 -16.04 -19.70 2.90
CA ARG A 374 -15.68 -18.55 3.74
C ARG A 374 -15.54 -17.28 2.89
N THR A 375 -14.81 -17.36 1.79
CA THR A 375 -14.58 -16.23 0.87
C THR A 375 -15.89 -15.77 0.23
N GLU A 376 -16.76 -16.71 -0.22
CA GLU A 376 -18.08 -16.37 -0.73
C GLU A 376 -18.98 -15.73 0.32
N SER A 377 -18.90 -16.17 1.58
CA SER A 377 -19.65 -15.56 2.69
C SER A 377 -19.22 -14.13 2.96
N ILE A 378 -17.92 -13.83 2.86
CA ILE A 378 -17.39 -12.46 2.99
C ILE A 378 -17.87 -11.59 1.82
N LEU A 379 -17.80 -12.08 0.59
CA LEU A 379 -18.35 -11.42 -0.60
C LEU A 379 -19.82 -11.06 -0.40
N ARG A 380 -20.62 -12.03 0.09
CA ARG A 380 -22.05 -11.81 0.36
C ARG A 380 -22.31 -10.72 1.38
N VAL A 381 -21.52 -10.65 2.45
CA VAL A 381 -21.70 -9.63 3.50
C VAL A 381 -21.21 -8.26 3.03
N ASN A 382 -20.12 -8.21 2.27
CA ASN A 382 -19.48 -6.98 1.82
C ASN A 382 -20.24 -6.28 0.69
N SER A 383 -20.62 -7.02 -0.37
CA SER A 383 -21.24 -6.44 -1.56
C SER A 383 -22.38 -7.28 -2.15
N TRP A 384 -22.79 -8.34 -1.47
CA TRP A 384 -23.76 -9.33 -1.92
C TRP A 384 -23.24 -10.18 -3.09
N MET A 385 -22.87 -9.56 -4.20
CA MET A 385 -22.25 -10.15 -5.38
C MET A 385 -21.55 -9.03 -6.19
N ALA A 386 -20.74 -9.40 -7.16
CA ALA A 386 -20.22 -8.46 -8.14
C ALA A 386 -21.33 -7.92 -9.04
N THR A 387 -21.13 -6.73 -9.63
CA THR A 387 -22.10 -6.11 -10.54
C THR A 387 -22.32 -6.98 -11.77
N PRO A 388 -23.50 -7.62 -11.94
CA PRO A 388 -23.70 -8.63 -12.98
C PRO A 388 -23.63 -8.05 -14.39
N MET A 389 -24.11 -6.82 -14.60
CA MET A 389 -24.08 -6.17 -15.90
C MET A 389 -22.65 -6.06 -16.44
N MET A 390 -21.71 -5.62 -15.62
CA MET A 390 -20.31 -5.47 -16.04
C MET A 390 -19.64 -6.84 -16.23
N ALA A 391 -20.02 -7.84 -15.42
CA ALA A 391 -19.57 -9.21 -15.60
C ALA A 391 -20.07 -9.80 -16.93
N GLU A 392 -21.32 -9.50 -17.34
CA GLU A 392 -21.85 -9.90 -18.63
C GLU A 392 -21.10 -9.24 -19.80
N VAL A 393 -20.83 -7.92 -19.73
CA VAL A 393 -20.01 -7.23 -20.74
C VAL A 393 -18.64 -7.89 -20.86
N ALA A 394 -17.98 -8.14 -19.72
CA ALA A 394 -16.68 -8.82 -19.70
C ALA A 394 -16.73 -10.21 -20.33
N ALA A 395 -17.73 -11.02 -19.95
CA ALA A 395 -17.93 -12.36 -20.49
C ALA A 395 -18.17 -12.37 -22.02
N ARG A 396 -18.95 -11.42 -22.53
CA ARG A 396 -19.15 -11.24 -23.98
C ARG A 396 -17.87 -10.92 -24.69
N TRP A 397 -17.14 -9.90 -24.21
CA TRP A 397 -15.89 -9.47 -24.83
C TRP A 397 -14.81 -10.55 -24.82
N ILE A 398 -14.82 -11.43 -23.81
CA ILE A 398 -13.92 -12.60 -23.78
C ILE A 398 -14.36 -13.62 -24.84
N ARG A 399 -15.65 -13.96 -24.92
CA ARG A 399 -16.18 -15.00 -25.83
C ARG A 399 -16.10 -14.61 -27.30
N ASP A 400 -16.36 -13.35 -27.64
CA ASP A 400 -16.42 -12.87 -29.02
C ASP A 400 -15.10 -12.28 -29.55
N GLY A 401 -14.04 -12.25 -28.71
CA GLY A 401 -12.70 -11.80 -29.07
C GLY A 401 -12.49 -10.28 -29.08
N ARG A 402 -13.47 -9.48 -28.64
CA ARG A 402 -13.30 -8.03 -28.43
C ARG A 402 -12.19 -7.75 -27.42
N ALA A 403 -12.15 -8.52 -26.31
CA ALA A 403 -11.09 -8.42 -25.31
C ALA A 403 -9.70 -8.65 -25.92
N ASP A 404 -9.54 -9.64 -26.80
CA ASP A 404 -8.28 -9.93 -27.49
C ASP A 404 -7.85 -8.80 -28.41
N THR A 405 -8.82 -8.24 -29.11
CA THR A 405 -8.56 -7.10 -30.02
C THR A 405 -8.06 -5.89 -29.25
N LEU A 406 -8.70 -5.55 -28.13
CA LEU A 406 -8.26 -4.45 -27.25
C LEU A 406 -6.92 -4.74 -26.61
N LEU A 407 -6.67 -5.97 -26.17
CA LEU A 407 -5.38 -6.38 -25.58
C LEU A 407 -4.21 -6.22 -26.56
N ARG A 408 -4.39 -6.69 -27.82
CA ARG A 408 -3.39 -6.48 -28.87
C ARG A 408 -3.15 -4.99 -29.16
N LEU A 409 -4.22 -4.19 -29.14
CA LEU A 409 -4.12 -2.75 -29.33
C LEU A 409 -3.34 -2.11 -28.18
N GLN A 410 -3.68 -2.43 -26.94
CA GLN A 410 -2.97 -1.92 -25.75
C GLN A 410 -1.47 -2.26 -25.80
N ARG A 411 -1.10 -3.50 -26.09
CA ARG A 411 0.30 -3.90 -26.20
C ARG A 411 1.07 -3.05 -27.24
N ARG A 412 0.47 -2.77 -28.40
CA ARG A 412 1.11 -1.91 -29.43
C ARG A 412 1.31 -0.48 -28.94
N LEU A 413 0.28 0.10 -28.31
CA LEU A 413 0.34 1.47 -27.78
C LEU A 413 1.36 1.58 -26.64
N LEU A 414 1.38 0.60 -25.74
CA LEU A 414 2.35 0.54 -24.64
C LEU A 414 3.78 0.46 -25.20
N ASN A 415 4.04 -0.43 -26.15
CA ASN A 415 5.36 -0.55 -26.78
C ASN A 415 5.85 0.78 -27.38
N ALA A 416 4.97 1.50 -28.08
CA ALA A 416 5.33 2.80 -28.66
C ALA A 416 5.70 3.82 -27.59
N ARG A 417 4.88 3.94 -26.53
CA ARG A 417 5.13 4.89 -25.44
C ARG A 417 6.31 4.50 -24.56
N GLN A 418 6.51 3.20 -24.29
CA GLN A 418 7.69 2.72 -23.58
C GLN A 418 8.99 3.00 -24.38
N ALA A 419 8.95 2.90 -25.70
CA ALA A 419 10.09 3.29 -26.55
C ALA A 419 10.40 4.79 -26.42
N MET A 420 9.39 5.67 -26.38
CA MET A 420 9.61 7.10 -26.13
C MET A 420 10.26 7.36 -24.75
N VAL A 421 9.83 6.64 -23.69
CA VAL A 421 10.48 6.75 -22.38
C VAL A 421 11.95 6.32 -22.47
N THR A 422 12.25 5.25 -23.18
CA THR A 422 13.65 4.78 -23.39
C THR A 422 14.48 5.82 -24.14
N GLU A 423 13.93 6.42 -25.19
CA GLU A 423 14.60 7.44 -25.99
C GLU A 423 15.02 8.68 -25.17
N HIS A 424 14.13 9.15 -24.28
CA HIS A 424 14.35 10.39 -23.56
C HIS A 424 14.95 10.20 -22.16
N LEU A 425 14.63 9.12 -21.44
CA LEU A 425 14.99 8.88 -20.04
C LEU A 425 15.76 7.58 -19.83
N GLY A 426 16.28 6.94 -20.88
CA GLY A 426 16.89 5.60 -20.81
C GLY A 426 17.95 5.43 -19.74
N GLU A 427 18.80 6.44 -19.51
CA GLU A 427 19.87 6.43 -18.48
C GLU A 427 19.35 6.39 -17.04
N TYR A 428 18.08 6.78 -16.82
CA TYR A 428 17.44 6.82 -15.49
C TYR A 428 16.52 5.62 -15.24
N ILE A 429 16.30 4.75 -16.24
CA ILE A 429 15.41 3.61 -16.11
C ILE A 429 16.04 2.56 -15.20
N GLN A 430 15.32 2.19 -14.13
CA GLN A 430 15.68 1.10 -13.23
C GLN A 430 14.77 -0.14 -13.40
N GLY A 431 13.55 0.05 -13.89
CA GLY A 431 12.60 -1.02 -14.19
C GLY A 431 11.66 -0.64 -15.34
N GLN A 432 11.63 -1.47 -16.38
CA GLN A 432 10.80 -1.24 -17.56
C GLN A 432 10.49 -2.57 -18.26
N HIS A 433 9.34 -2.62 -18.91
CA HIS A 433 8.98 -3.68 -19.84
C HIS A 433 8.15 -3.08 -20.99
N PRO A 434 8.33 -3.51 -22.26
CA PRO A 434 7.61 -2.94 -23.40
C PRO A 434 6.09 -2.93 -23.27
N ASN A 435 5.53 -3.92 -22.59
CA ASN A 435 4.09 -4.07 -22.37
C ASN A 435 3.62 -3.54 -21.00
N SER A 436 4.49 -2.88 -20.22
CA SER A 436 4.09 -2.35 -18.91
C SER A 436 3.36 -1.03 -19.02
N LEU A 437 2.36 -0.83 -18.15
CA LEU A 437 1.75 0.48 -17.91
C LEU A 437 2.72 1.43 -17.19
N ASN A 438 3.69 0.89 -16.48
CA ASN A 438 4.59 1.64 -15.60
C ASN A 438 6.05 1.55 -16.10
N THR A 439 6.83 2.57 -15.75
CA THR A 439 8.28 2.56 -15.79
C THR A 439 8.78 3.07 -14.45
N TRP A 440 9.75 2.39 -13.84
CA TRP A 440 10.39 2.84 -12.62
C TRP A 440 11.65 3.64 -12.98
N ILE A 441 11.63 4.93 -12.68
CA ILE A 441 12.68 5.89 -13.00
C ILE A 441 13.45 6.23 -11.74
N GLY A 442 14.77 5.96 -11.76
CA GLY A 442 15.68 6.40 -10.70
C GLY A 442 15.90 7.92 -10.75
N ILE A 443 16.02 8.53 -9.59
CA ILE A 443 16.31 9.97 -9.52
C ILE A 443 17.81 10.23 -9.46
N PRO A 444 18.33 11.28 -10.13
CA PRO A 444 19.73 11.67 -10.06
C PRO A 444 20.18 11.94 -8.63
N LYS A 445 21.46 11.64 -8.30
CA LYS A 445 21.99 11.75 -6.93
C LYS A 445 21.95 13.17 -6.35
N HIS A 446 21.99 14.16 -7.21
CA HIS A 446 21.99 15.59 -6.83
C HIS A 446 20.57 16.13 -6.56
N TRP A 447 19.51 15.35 -6.83
CA TRP A 447 18.13 15.72 -6.51
C TRP A 447 17.65 15.06 -5.23
N GLU A 448 16.97 15.83 -4.39
CA GLU A 448 16.09 15.30 -3.35
C GLU A 448 14.74 14.93 -3.97
N LEU A 449 14.18 13.78 -3.56
CA LEU A 449 12.96 13.22 -4.17
C LEU A 449 11.79 14.20 -4.13
N ASP A 450 11.51 14.79 -2.96
CA ASP A 450 10.36 15.68 -2.78
C ASP A 450 10.52 16.98 -3.56
N SER A 451 11.75 17.50 -3.65
CA SER A 451 12.06 18.68 -4.46
C SER A 451 11.88 18.39 -5.95
N LEU A 452 12.38 17.25 -6.43
CA LEU A 452 12.20 16.84 -7.82
C LEU A 452 10.71 16.70 -8.18
N VAL A 453 9.93 15.98 -7.38
CA VAL A 453 8.49 15.79 -7.62
C VAL A 453 7.75 17.13 -7.65
N ARG A 454 8.11 18.06 -6.75
CA ARG A 454 7.56 19.42 -6.72
C ARG A 454 7.92 20.22 -7.98
N THR A 455 9.19 20.16 -8.41
CA THR A 455 9.67 20.86 -9.61
C THR A 455 9.00 20.33 -10.87
N LEU A 456 8.84 19.00 -10.99
CA LEU A 456 8.09 18.39 -12.10
C LEU A 456 6.64 18.89 -12.11
N ARG A 457 5.99 18.96 -10.95
CA ARG A 457 4.60 19.46 -10.85
C ARG A 457 4.48 20.93 -11.24
N GLN A 458 5.45 21.78 -10.90
CA GLN A 458 5.51 23.18 -11.35
C GLN A 458 5.68 23.32 -12.85
N ARG A 459 6.20 22.29 -13.51
CA ARG A 459 6.29 22.17 -14.99
C ARG A 459 5.13 21.38 -15.59
N HIS A 460 4.02 21.28 -14.87
CA HIS A 460 2.81 20.57 -15.29
C HIS A 460 3.01 19.08 -15.60
N ILE A 461 3.92 18.42 -14.89
CA ILE A 461 4.19 16.98 -15.00
C ILE A 461 3.96 16.32 -13.64
N ALA A 462 3.02 15.40 -13.55
CA ALA A 462 2.80 14.60 -12.34
C ALA A 462 3.40 13.20 -12.49
N VAL A 463 4.17 12.77 -11.48
CA VAL A 463 4.69 11.41 -11.32
C VAL A 463 4.31 10.88 -9.94
N ALA A 464 4.29 9.57 -9.74
CA ALA A 464 4.05 9.01 -8.43
C ALA A 464 5.36 8.83 -7.67
N SER A 465 5.44 9.40 -6.44
CA SER A 465 6.52 9.13 -5.50
C SER A 465 6.46 7.68 -4.98
N PRO A 466 7.52 7.14 -4.36
CA PRO A 466 7.49 5.80 -3.79
C PRO A 466 6.61 5.68 -2.54
N ASP A 467 6.28 6.80 -1.90
CA ASP A 467 5.65 6.81 -0.57
C ASP A 467 4.35 5.99 -0.46
N PRO A 468 3.39 6.07 -1.42
CA PRO A 468 2.16 5.29 -1.35
C PRO A 468 2.38 3.77 -1.47
N PHE A 469 3.54 3.36 -2.01
CA PHE A 469 3.88 1.97 -2.29
C PHE A 469 4.84 1.36 -1.26
N THR A 470 5.46 2.21 -0.41
CA THR A 470 6.48 1.77 0.55
C THR A 470 5.83 1.18 1.80
N VAL A 471 6.10 -0.09 2.06
CA VAL A 471 5.66 -0.75 3.29
C VAL A 471 6.41 -0.18 4.49
N ARG A 472 5.73 -0.06 5.62
CA ARG A 472 6.31 0.49 6.85
C ARG A 472 7.55 -0.31 7.27
N GLY A 473 8.63 0.38 7.61
CA GLY A 473 9.91 -0.23 8.01
C GLY A 473 10.86 -0.52 6.85
N VAL A 474 10.39 -0.42 5.60
CA VAL A 474 11.25 -0.52 4.41
C VAL A 474 11.88 0.84 4.11
N PRO A 475 13.18 0.91 3.76
CA PRO A 475 13.82 2.14 3.37
C PRO A 475 13.12 2.80 2.16
N ARG A 476 13.00 4.14 2.20
CA ARG A 476 12.39 4.91 1.11
C ARG A 476 13.21 4.76 -0.17
N ALA A 477 12.59 4.25 -1.23
CA ALA A 477 13.24 4.09 -2.52
C ALA A 477 13.54 5.44 -3.19
N ARG A 478 14.65 5.50 -3.93
CA ARG A 478 15.06 6.68 -4.71
C ARG A 478 14.61 6.56 -6.16
N GLY A 479 13.32 6.60 -6.39
CA GLY A 479 12.75 6.51 -7.72
C GLY A 479 11.34 7.09 -7.76
N VAL A 480 10.81 7.26 -8.96
CA VAL A 480 9.44 7.66 -9.22
C VAL A 480 8.80 6.71 -10.23
N ARG A 481 7.51 6.44 -10.07
CA ARG A 481 6.75 5.68 -11.06
C ARG A 481 6.19 6.63 -12.12
N LEU A 482 6.48 6.32 -13.38
CA LEU A 482 5.93 6.97 -14.56
C LEU A 482 4.97 6.01 -15.26
N CYS A 483 3.70 6.41 -15.42
CA CYS A 483 2.67 5.61 -16.06
C CYS A 483 2.45 6.09 -17.49
N VAL A 484 2.76 5.25 -18.48
CA VAL A 484 2.68 5.63 -19.90
C VAL A 484 1.25 5.69 -20.46
N GLY A 485 0.25 5.20 -19.70
CA GLY A 485 -1.17 5.29 -20.06
C GLY A 485 -1.82 6.67 -19.76
N ALA A 486 -1.03 7.72 -19.55
CA ALA A 486 -1.53 9.07 -19.32
C ALA A 486 -2.49 9.54 -20.44
N GLU A 487 -3.53 10.30 -20.06
CA GLU A 487 -4.45 10.92 -20.99
C GLU A 487 -3.82 12.17 -21.62
N CYS A 488 -2.94 11.94 -22.57
CA CYS A 488 -2.26 12.96 -23.36
C CYS A 488 -1.97 12.43 -24.74
N THR A 489 -1.75 13.33 -25.69
CA THR A 489 -1.25 12.98 -27.02
C THR A 489 0.21 12.51 -26.94
N ASP A 490 0.69 11.83 -27.98
CA ASP A 490 2.08 11.38 -28.02
C ASP A 490 3.07 12.56 -28.11
N ASP A 491 2.65 13.71 -28.68
CA ASP A 491 3.45 14.93 -28.71
C ASP A 491 3.55 15.57 -27.32
N GLU A 492 2.43 15.71 -26.60
CA GLU A 492 2.44 16.19 -25.21
C GLU A 492 3.28 15.27 -24.29
N MET A 493 3.21 13.96 -24.50
CA MET A 493 4.06 13.01 -23.78
C MET A 493 5.54 13.25 -24.08
N ARG A 494 5.90 13.43 -25.35
CA ARG A 494 7.28 13.69 -25.76
C ARG A 494 7.81 14.97 -25.13
N ASP A 495 7.03 16.07 -25.18
CA ASP A 495 7.41 17.36 -24.61
C ASP A 495 7.62 17.25 -23.09
N ALA A 496 6.75 16.50 -22.39
CA ALA A 496 6.90 16.23 -20.97
C ALA A 496 8.18 15.42 -20.67
N LEU A 497 8.50 14.39 -21.47
CA LEU A 497 9.71 13.57 -21.29
C LEU A 497 10.98 14.37 -21.57
N VAL A 498 10.99 15.24 -22.57
CA VAL A 498 12.10 16.19 -22.85
C VAL A 498 12.29 17.13 -21.66
N SER A 499 11.22 17.73 -21.16
CA SER A 499 11.27 18.59 -19.96
C SER A 499 11.79 17.85 -18.73
N MET A 500 11.36 16.60 -18.52
CA MET A 500 11.87 15.76 -17.42
C MET A 500 13.38 15.54 -17.55
N ARG A 501 13.88 15.22 -18.75
CA ARG A 501 15.31 15.03 -19.01
C ARG A 501 16.12 16.29 -18.71
N GLU A 502 15.61 17.46 -19.12
CA GLU A 502 16.25 18.76 -18.81
C GLU A 502 16.34 18.99 -17.32
N ILE A 503 15.24 18.78 -16.57
CA ILE A 503 15.19 18.93 -15.11
C ILE A 503 16.17 17.96 -14.44
N PHE A 504 16.23 16.72 -14.86
CA PHE A 504 17.11 15.70 -14.31
C PHE A 504 18.60 16.08 -14.49
N GLY A 505 18.95 16.75 -15.59
CA GLY A 505 20.31 17.24 -15.88
C GLY A 505 20.69 18.52 -15.14
N GLN A 506 19.71 19.24 -14.56
CA GLN A 506 19.97 20.50 -13.83
C GLN A 506 20.29 20.21 -12.37
N TYR A 507 21.18 21.04 -11.79
CA TYR A 507 21.32 21.09 -10.34
C TYR A 507 20.18 21.92 -9.74
N PRO A 508 19.57 21.47 -8.62
CA PRO A 508 18.50 22.22 -7.99
C PRO A 508 18.97 23.62 -7.59
N SER A 509 18.16 24.62 -7.86
CA SER A 509 18.41 26.01 -7.46
C SER A 509 18.10 26.20 -5.97
N ILE A 510 18.60 27.29 -5.36
CA ILE A 510 18.28 27.64 -3.96
C ILE A 510 16.76 27.79 -3.74
N HIS A 511 16.00 28.00 -4.80
CA HIS A 511 14.53 28.12 -4.75
C HIS A 511 13.80 26.76 -4.78
N ASP A 512 14.50 25.66 -5.05
CA ASP A 512 13.94 24.31 -5.13
C ASP A 512 13.97 23.56 -3.78
N PHE A 513 14.57 24.19 -2.75
CA PHE A 513 14.61 23.75 -1.36
C PHE A 513 13.59 24.57 -0.54
#